data_ceb36974d7b5e3cb75a4457ca8549175
#
_entry.id   ceb36974d7b5e3cb75a4457ca8549175
#
_cell.length_a   1.000
_cell.length_b   1.000
_cell.length_c   1.000
_cell.angle_alpha   90.00
_cell.angle_beta   90.00
_cell.angle_gamma   90.00
#
_symmetry.space_group_name_H-M   'P 1'
#
loop_
_entity.id
_entity.type
_entity.pdbx_description
1 polymer ?
#
loop_
_entity_poly.entity_id
_entity_poly.type
_entity_poly.pdbx_seq_one_letter_code
_entity_poly.pdbx_strand_id
1 'polypeptide(L)'
;TFPGEDCYPFRLDVFRKTERLAFTTPVTFLIGENGTGKSTLLQAIARGSGIHIWEEREGRRDTKNLHEDQLHQSLRIEWSDGKVPGSFFASEHFRHFAEALDQWGKADAGCLDYFGSKSLIVKSHGQSHMAFFEHRFARKGLYLLDEPENALSPKWQLELLRLLRRFSHRGDVQFIIATHSPILLALPDAAIYSFDEAPIRRVTYEDTDYYRIYRDFLNNREKYLGGE
;
A
#
# COMPACT_ATOMS: atom_id res chain seq x y z
N THR A 1 -7.98 -24.49 -7.74
CA THR A 1 -7.36 -25.26 -6.63
C THR A 1 -6.03 -24.60 -6.32
N PHE A 2 -5.79 -24.20 -5.07
CA PHE A 2 -4.55 -23.59 -4.65
C PHE A 2 -3.41 -24.63 -4.61
N PRO A 3 -2.20 -24.29 -5.07
CA PRO A 3 -1.05 -25.16 -4.90
C PRO A 3 -0.61 -25.13 -3.42
N GLY A 4 -0.79 -26.24 -2.70
CA GLY A 4 -0.37 -26.34 -1.30
C GLY A 4 -1.29 -25.58 -0.32
N GLU A 5 -2.49 -26.09 -0.09
CA GLU A 5 -3.52 -25.47 0.77
C GLU A 5 -3.06 -25.14 2.21
N ASP A 6 -2.03 -25.84 2.70
CA ASP A 6 -1.46 -25.62 4.04
C ASP A 6 -0.31 -24.63 4.09
N CYS A 7 0.13 -24.12 2.92
CA CYS A 7 1.26 -23.20 2.82
C CYS A 7 0.78 -21.74 2.73
N TYR A 8 1.55 -20.84 3.34
CA TYR A 8 1.36 -19.41 3.13
C TYR A 8 1.65 -19.05 1.65
N PRO A 9 0.83 -18.21 1.02
CA PRO A 9 -0.34 -17.48 1.56
C PRO A 9 -1.67 -18.24 1.49
N PHE A 10 -1.72 -19.41 0.86
CA PHE A 10 -2.96 -20.16 0.56
C PHE A 10 -3.67 -20.71 1.78
N ARG A 11 -2.99 -20.85 2.93
CA ARG A 11 -3.60 -21.23 4.20
C ARG A 11 -4.45 -20.12 4.84
N LEU A 12 -4.31 -18.86 4.38
CA LEU A 12 -5.07 -17.75 4.96
C LEU A 12 -6.54 -17.83 4.55
N ASP A 13 -7.42 -17.89 5.54
CA ASP A 13 -8.87 -17.96 5.35
C ASP A 13 -9.42 -16.79 4.52
N VAL A 14 -8.81 -15.61 4.62
CA VAL A 14 -9.18 -14.44 3.82
C VAL A 14 -9.06 -14.68 2.32
N PHE A 15 -8.08 -15.47 1.86
CA PHE A 15 -7.95 -15.83 0.45
C PHE A 15 -8.79 -17.05 0.07
N ARG A 16 -9.05 -17.95 1.00
CA ARG A 16 -9.86 -19.16 0.75
C ARG A 16 -11.34 -18.86 0.64
N LYS A 17 -11.83 -17.90 1.42
CA LYS A 17 -13.27 -17.58 1.56
C LYS A 17 -13.68 -16.35 0.76
N THR A 18 -12.73 -15.57 0.23
CA THR A 18 -13.03 -14.38 -0.57
C THR A 18 -12.98 -14.71 -2.06
N GLU A 19 -14.13 -14.76 -2.70
CA GLU A 19 -14.24 -15.09 -4.12
C GLU A 19 -13.98 -13.88 -5.02
N ARG A 20 -14.33 -12.68 -4.56
CA ARG A 20 -14.23 -11.46 -5.38
C ARG A 20 -14.03 -10.22 -4.51
N LEU A 21 -13.13 -9.34 -4.97
CA LEU A 21 -12.99 -7.96 -4.48
C LEU A 21 -13.22 -7.00 -5.65
N ALA A 22 -14.00 -5.96 -5.42
CA ALA A 22 -14.30 -4.95 -6.43
C ALA A 22 -13.73 -3.59 -6.02
N PHE A 23 -12.78 -3.10 -6.77
CA PHE A 23 -12.13 -1.79 -6.56
C PHE A 23 -12.85 -0.72 -7.40
N THR A 24 -14.02 -0.30 -6.93
CA THR A 24 -14.91 0.61 -7.68
C THR A 24 -14.72 2.09 -7.35
N THR A 25 -13.94 2.39 -6.31
CA THR A 25 -13.63 3.76 -5.89
C THR A 25 -12.21 4.15 -6.33
N PRO A 26 -11.94 5.45 -6.53
CA PRO A 26 -10.59 5.91 -6.85
C PRO A 26 -9.55 5.57 -5.77
N VAL A 27 -9.98 5.45 -4.51
CA VAL A 27 -9.12 5.03 -3.40
C VAL A 27 -9.76 3.88 -2.65
N THR A 28 -8.99 2.83 -2.44
CA THR A 28 -9.37 1.68 -1.61
C THR A 28 -8.28 1.41 -0.58
N PHE A 29 -8.68 1.32 0.68
CA PHE A 29 -7.81 0.93 1.77
C PHE A 29 -8.00 -0.55 2.13
N LEU A 30 -6.90 -1.22 2.41
CA LEU A 30 -6.84 -2.58 2.97
C LEU A 30 -6.35 -2.46 4.40
N ILE A 31 -7.15 -2.89 5.37
CA ILE A 31 -6.84 -2.85 6.80
C ILE A 31 -6.87 -4.23 7.42
N GLY A 32 -6.29 -4.37 8.59
CA GLY A 32 -6.25 -5.59 9.40
C GLY A 32 -4.92 -5.75 10.10
N GLU A 33 -4.85 -6.66 11.05
CA GLU A 33 -3.64 -6.95 11.83
C GLU A 33 -2.47 -7.41 10.94
N ASN A 34 -1.26 -7.40 11.52
CA ASN A 34 -0.06 -7.88 10.82
C ASN A 34 -0.21 -9.38 10.49
N GLY A 35 0.23 -9.76 9.28
CA GLY A 35 0.14 -11.15 8.83
C GLY A 35 -1.21 -11.59 8.26
N THR A 36 -2.21 -10.72 8.17
CA THR A 36 -3.54 -11.04 7.59
C THR A 36 -3.54 -11.16 6.07
N GLY A 37 -2.45 -10.77 5.38
CA GLY A 37 -2.30 -10.93 3.93
C GLY A 37 -2.48 -9.67 3.10
N LYS A 38 -2.57 -8.47 3.69
CA LYS A 38 -2.72 -7.19 2.97
C LYS A 38 -1.61 -6.97 1.95
N SER A 39 -0.35 -6.98 2.40
CA SER A 39 0.84 -6.80 1.54
C SER A 39 0.94 -7.88 0.49
N THR A 40 0.60 -9.12 0.85
CA THR A 40 0.58 -10.26 -0.07
C THR A 40 -0.43 -10.06 -1.20
N LEU A 41 -1.63 -9.56 -0.88
CA LEU A 41 -2.63 -9.23 -1.92
C LEU A 41 -2.13 -8.08 -2.82
N LEU A 42 -1.57 -7.01 -2.24
CA LEU A 42 -1.01 -5.90 -3.03
C LEU A 42 0.08 -6.37 -3.99
N GLN A 43 1.02 -7.19 -3.52
CA GLN A 43 2.08 -7.76 -4.35
C GLN A 43 1.51 -8.68 -5.42
N ALA A 44 0.51 -9.50 -5.10
CA ALA A 44 -0.15 -10.37 -6.07
C ALA A 44 -0.88 -9.57 -7.16
N ILE A 45 -1.55 -8.46 -6.80
CA ILE A 45 -2.15 -7.55 -7.78
C ILE A 45 -1.06 -6.91 -8.64
N ALA A 46 0.05 -6.45 -8.06
CA ALA A 46 1.17 -5.88 -8.81
C ALA A 46 1.72 -6.86 -9.85
N ARG A 47 2.07 -8.08 -9.43
CA ARG A 47 2.61 -9.12 -10.31
C ARG A 47 1.61 -9.50 -11.41
N GLY A 48 0.36 -9.76 -11.05
CA GLY A 48 -0.71 -10.10 -12.01
C GLY A 48 -1.01 -8.96 -12.99
N SER A 49 -0.80 -7.71 -12.58
CA SER A 49 -0.94 -6.52 -13.42
C SER A 49 0.34 -6.20 -14.21
N GLY A 50 1.44 -6.92 -14.01
CA GLY A 50 2.74 -6.61 -14.62
C GLY A 50 3.36 -5.30 -14.11
N ILE A 51 3.00 -4.87 -12.90
CA ILE A 51 3.62 -3.73 -12.21
C ILE A 51 4.89 -4.23 -11.53
N HIS A 52 6.01 -3.57 -11.81
CA HIS A 52 7.28 -3.92 -11.21
C HIS A 52 7.29 -3.62 -9.71
N ILE A 53 7.72 -4.62 -8.92
CA ILE A 53 7.97 -4.48 -7.48
C ILE A 53 9.47 -4.33 -7.30
N TRP A 54 9.88 -3.23 -6.69
CA TRP A 54 11.27 -3.05 -6.31
C TRP A 54 11.54 -3.89 -5.05
N GLU A 55 12.26 -4.98 -5.23
CA GLU A 55 12.72 -5.85 -4.14
C GLU A 55 14.24 -5.74 -4.03
N GLU A 56 14.74 -5.66 -2.82
CA GLU A 56 16.17 -5.72 -2.58
C GLU A 56 16.66 -7.14 -2.86
N ARG A 57 17.70 -7.25 -3.70
CA ARG A 57 18.38 -8.52 -3.95
C ARG A 57 19.36 -8.84 -2.81
N GLU A 58 18.98 -8.64 -1.58
CA GLU A 58 19.79 -9.08 -0.45
C GLU A 58 19.52 -10.53 -0.09
N GLY A 59 20.63 -11.27 -0.12
CA GLY A 59 20.87 -12.54 0.53
C GLY A 59 19.71 -13.54 0.53
N ARG A 60 19.84 -14.60 -0.25
CA ARG A 60 18.97 -15.77 -0.14
C ARG A 60 18.67 -16.04 1.34
N ARG A 61 17.44 -15.76 1.78
CA ARG A 61 16.91 -16.45 2.94
C ARG A 61 16.94 -17.94 2.60
N ASP A 62 17.73 -18.70 3.30
CA ASP A 62 17.92 -20.15 3.07
C ASP A 62 16.63 -20.99 3.20
N THR A 63 15.51 -20.33 3.56
CA THR A 63 14.17 -20.93 3.66
C THR A 63 13.14 -20.07 2.97
N LYS A 64 13.27 -19.83 1.66
CA LYS A 64 12.23 -19.15 0.90
C LYS A 64 11.01 -20.10 0.78
N ASN A 65 9.86 -19.67 1.31
CA ASN A 65 8.61 -20.37 1.03
C ASN A 65 8.37 -20.30 -0.48
N LEU A 66 8.40 -21.45 -1.15
CA LEU A 66 8.25 -21.56 -2.61
C LEU A 66 6.92 -20.98 -3.14
N HIS A 67 5.93 -20.78 -2.29
CA HIS A 67 4.59 -20.33 -2.66
C HIS A 67 4.30 -18.87 -2.29
N GLU A 68 5.22 -18.19 -1.59
CA GLU A 68 5.00 -16.83 -1.10
C GLU A 68 4.62 -15.84 -2.23
N ASP A 69 5.25 -15.99 -3.37
CA ASP A 69 5.06 -15.13 -4.54
C ASP A 69 4.00 -15.64 -5.55
N GLN A 70 3.33 -16.77 -5.28
CA GLN A 70 2.49 -17.45 -6.27
C GLN A 70 1.01 -17.05 -6.23
N LEU A 71 0.56 -16.27 -5.25
CA LEU A 71 -0.85 -15.88 -5.14
C LEU A 71 -1.37 -15.25 -6.44
N HIS A 72 -0.54 -14.45 -7.13
CA HIS A 72 -0.93 -13.79 -8.39
C HIS A 72 -1.37 -14.78 -9.49
N GLN A 73 -0.87 -16.04 -9.49
CA GLN A 73 -1.25 -17.05 -10.46
C GLN A 73 -2.67 -17.59 -10.23
N SER A 74 -3.19 -17.39 -9.01
CA SER A 74 -4.54 -17.79 -8.62
C SER A 74 -5.55 -16.63 -8.70
N LEU A 75 -5.10 -15.43 -9.05
CA LEU A 75 -5.95 -14.25 -9.20
C LEU A 75 -6.34 -14.04 -10.67
N ARG A 76 -7.61 -13.72 -10.87
CA ARG A 76 -8.09 -13.17 -12.13
C ARG A 76 -8.34 -11.67 -11.97
N ILE A 77 -7.57 -10.85 -12.66
CA ILE A 77 -7.69 -9.40 -12.64
C ILE A 77 -8.51 -8.95 -13.85
N GLU A 78 -9.63 -8.31 -13.59
CA GLU A 78 -10.52 -7.75 -14.61
C GLU A 78 -10.43 -6.21 -14.58
N TRP A 79 -10.27 -5.61 -15.74
CA TRP A 79 -10.17 -4.16 -15.93
C TRP A 79 -11.43 -3.64 -16.61
N SER A 80 -12.03 -2.54 -16.08
CA SER A 80 -13.21 -1.93 -16.70
C SER A 80 -12.90 -1.25 -18.03
N ASP A 81 -11.75 -0.55 -18.09
CA ASP A 81 -11.38 0.29 -19.26
C ASP A 81 -10.02 -0.11 -19.86
N GLY A 82 -9.65 -1.38 -19.71
CA GLY A 82 -8.37 -1.89 -20.16
C GLY A 82 -7.23 -1.65 -19.17
N LYS A 83 -6.15 -2.39 -19.36
CA LYS A 83 -4.96 -2.37 -18.49
C LYS A 83 -4.28 -1.01 -18.54
N VAL A 84 -3.94 -0.47 -17.38
CA VAL A 84 -3.21 0.78 -17.22
C VAL A 84 -1.80 0.54 -16.65
N PRO A 85 -0.83 1.44 -16.88
CA PRO A 85 0.44 1.40 -16.19
C PRO A 85 0.23 1.57 -14.69
N GLY A 86 1.23 1.19 -13.88
CA GLY A 86 1.12 1.31 -12.44
C GLY A 86 2.46 1.46 -11.74
N SER A 87 2.40 1.62 -10.43
CA SER A 87 3.56 1.66 -9.56
C SER A 87 3.25 0.99 -8.24
N PHE A 88 4.21 0.21 -7.76
CA PHE A 88 4.20 -0.36 -6.42
C PHE A 88 5.17 0.42 -5.54
N PHE A 89 4.74 0.73 -4.33
CA PHE A 89 5.53 1.39 -3.30
C PHE A 89 5.40 0.62 -2.00
N ALA A 90 6.54 0.32 -1.35
CA ALA A 90 6.60 -0.17 0.02
C ALA A 90 7.59 0.70 0.80
N SER A 91 7.18 1.17 1.98
CA SER A 91 8.02 2.07 2.80
C SER A 91 9.36 1.45 3.17
N GLU A 92 9.37 0.15 3.45
CA GLU A 92 10.59 -0.58 3.83
C GLU A 92 11.67 -0.59 2.75
N HIS A 93 11.29 -0.55 1.47
CA HIS A 93 12.22 -0.60 0.34
C HIS A 93 12.54 0.77 -0.27
N PHE A 94 11.86 1.83 0.17
CA PHE A 94 11.97 3.13 -0.47
C PHE A 94 13.37 3.74 -0.38
N ARG A 95 14.08 3.54 0.73
CA ARG A 95 15.44 4.08 0.89
C ARG A 95 16.40 3.50 -0.16
N HIS A 96 16.41 2.19 -0.32
CA HIS A 96 17.26 1.52 -1.30
C HIS A 96 16.87 1.90 -2.73
N PHE A 97 15.57 2.04 -2.98
CA PHE A 97 15.09 2.58 -4.26
C PHE A 97 15.63 3.99 -4.53
N ALA A 98 15.59 4.89 -3.54
CA ALA A 98 16.09 6.25 -3.68
C ALA A 98 17.60 6.28 -3.92
N GLU A 99 18.38 5.43 -3.24
CA GLU A 99 19.82 5.27 -3.44
C GLU A 99 20.15 4.75 -4.84
N ALA A 100 19.43 3.74 -5.32
CA ALA A 100 19.59 3.21 -6.68
C ALA A 100 19.23 4.27 -7.74
N LEU A 101 18.15 5.03 -7.52
CA LEU A 101 17.75 6.11 -8.42
C LEU A 101 18.83 7.19 -8.54
N ASP A 102 19.46 7.58 -7.45
CA ASP A 102 20.56 8.56 -7.45
C ASP A 102 21.81 8.02 -8.19
N GLN A 103 22.09 6.72 -8.07
CA GLN A 103 23.18 6.08 -8.83
C GLN A 103 22.87 6.09 -10.34
N TRP A 104 21.64 5.75 -10.73
CA TRP A 104 21.23 5.79 -12.15
C TRP A 104 21.23 7.22 -12.69
N GLY A 105 20.81 8.20 -11.91
CA GLY A 105 20.82 9.61 -12.30
C GLY A 105 22.23 10.18 -12.56
N LYS A 106 23.28 9.56 -11.97
CA LYS A 106 24.68 9.89 -12.29
C LYS A 106 25.11 9.37 -13.66
N ALA A 107 24.53 8.24 -14.09
CA ALA A 107 24.80 7.62 -15.39
C ALA A 107 23.92 8.22 -16.50
N ASP A 108 22.66 8.55 -16.17
CA ASP A 108 21.68 9.15 -17.08
C ASP A 108 20.79 10.14 -16.29
N ALA A 109 21.02 11.43 -16.52
CA ALA A 109 20.23 12.50 -15.87
C ALA A 109 18.75 12.44 -16.22
N GLY A 110 18.36 11.87 -17.38
CA GLY A 110 16.96 11.68 -17.78
C GLY A 110 16.18 10.73 -16.88
N CYS A 111 16.86 9.80 -16.19
CA CYS A 111 16.22 8.93 -15.20
C CYS A 111 15.62 9.74 -14.02
N LEU A 112 16.28 10.83 -13.61
CA LEU A 112 15.82 11.68 -12.51
C LEU A 112 14.57 12.50 -12.88
N ASP A 113 14.42 12.87 -14.16
CA ASP A 113 13.26 13.64 -14.65
C ASP A 113 11.96 12.86 -14.46
N TYR A 114 12.04 11.54 -14.51
CA TYR A 114 10.88 10.67 -14.27
C TYR A 114 10.38 10.71 -12.81
N PHE A 115 11.26 11.13 -11.87
CA PHE A 115 11.00 11.16 -10.43
C PHE A 115 11.14 12.57 -9.82
N GLY A 116 11.20 13.63 -10.64
CA GLY A 116 11.21 15.03 -10.20
C GLY A 116 12.56 15.72 -10.28
N SER A 117 13.48 15.23 -11.10
CA SER A 117 14.77 15.88 -11.47
C SER A 117 15.71 16.23 -10.31
N LYS A 118 15.43 15.79 -9.08
CA LYS A 118 16.25 16.07 -7.89
C LYS A 118 16.47 14.80 -7.08
N SER A 119 17.70 14.67 -6.54
CA SER A 119 18.04 13.61 -5.60
C SER A 119 17.00 13.50 -4.48
N LEU A 120 16.50 12.29 -4.25
CA LEU A 120 15.57 12.01 -3.16
C LEU A 120 16.31 11.84 -1.82
N ILE A 121 17.63 11.59 -1.83
CA ILE A 121 18.44 11.32 -0.63
C ILE A 121 18.73 12.61 0.15
N VAL A 122 18.83 13.75 -0.52
CA VAL A 122 19.23 15.03 0.10
C VAL A 122 18.13 15.65 0.95
N LYS A 123 16.91 15.12 0.89
CA LYS A 123 15.73 15.61 1.61
C LYS A 123 15.48 14.80 2.87
N SER A 124 14.70 15.34 3.82
CA SER A 124 14.18 14.52 4.92
C SER A 124 13.31 13.39 4.36
N HIS A 125 13.21 12.25 5.08
CA HIS A 125 12.41 11.09 4.64
C HIS A 125 11.00 11.50 4.17
N GLY A 126 10.27 12.28 4.96
CA GLY A 126 8.94 12.75 4.59
C GLY A 126 8.92 13.61 3.31
N GLN A 127 9.90 14.51 3.14
CA GLN A 127 10.00 15.34 1.92
C GLN A 127 10.30 14.50 0.68
N SER A 128 11.15 13.47 0.82
CA SER A 128 11.51 12.58 -0.29
C SER A 128 10.30 11.76 -0.74
N HIS A 129 9.54 11.18 0.20
CA HIS A 129 8.32 10.44 -0.09
C HIS A 129 7.28 11.33 -0.77
N MET A 130 7.06 12.53 -0.24
CA MET A 130 6.06 13.44 -0.82
C MET A 130 6.44 13.90 -2.22
N ALA A 131 7.73 14.22 -2.48
CA ALA A 131 8.19 14.56 -3.81
C ALA A 131 8.00 13.39 -4.80
N PHE A 132 8.34 12.16 -4.38
CA PHE A 132 8.11 10.95 -5.16
C PHE A 132 6.62 10.77 -5.49
N PHE A 133 5.74 10.83 -4.49
CA PHE A 133 4.31 10.65 -4.69
C PHE A 133 3.72 11.73 -5.61
N GLU A 134 4.09 12.97 -5.44
CA GLU A 134 3.58 14.07 -6.27
C GLU A 134 3.88 13.88 -7.76
N HIS A 135 5.12 13.48 -8.08
CA HIS A 135 5.51 13.20 -9.45
C HIS A 135 4.89 11.92 -10.02
N ARG A 136 4.80 10.87 -9.21
CA ARG A 136 4.23 9.59 -9.66
C ARG A 136 2.73 9.69 -9.89
N PHE A 137 1.98 10.23 -8.94
CA PHE A 137 0.51 10.34 -9.01
C PHE A 137 0.02 11.32 -10.08
N ALA A 138 0.91 12.17 -10.60
CA ALA A 138 0.58 13.05 -11.72
C ALA A 138 0.29 12.29 -13.03
N ARG A 139 0.64 11.01 -13.12
CA ARG A 139 0.45 10.18 -14.31
C ARG A 139 -0.77 9.27 -14.14
N LYS A 140 -1.51 9.01 -15.24
CA LYS A 140 -2.59 8.02 -15.26
C LYS A 140 -2.07 6.64 -14.84
N GLY A 141 -2.79 5.94 -13.94
CA GLY A 141 -2.38 4.59 -13.58
C GLY A 141 -2.96 4.03 -12.30
N LEU A 142 -2.56 2.78 -11.99
CA LEU A 142 -2.85 2.07 -10.75
C LEU A 142 -1.65 2.20 -9.78
N TYR A 143 -1.91 2.70 -8.60
CA TYR A 143 -0.91 2.91 -7.55
C TYR A 143 -1.18 2.00 -6.36
N LEU A 144 -0.25 1.10 -6.08
CA LEU A 144 -0.30 0.15 -4.99
C LEU A 144 0.68 0.61 -3.92
N LEU A 145 0.17 0.96 -2.73
CA LEU A 145 0.98 1.50 -1.64
C LEU A 145 0.90 0.57 -0.43
N ASP A 146 2.05 0.11 0.03
CA ASP A 146 2.17 -0.75 1.20
C ASP A 146 2.75 0.04 2.37
N GLU A 147 1.92 0.29 3.38
CA GLU A 147 2.21 1.04 4.60
C GLU A 147 2.97 2.36 4.35
N PRO A 148 2.45 3.25 3.49
CA PRO A 148 3.15 4.49 3.13
C PRO A 148 3.38 5.41 4.33
N GLU A 149 2.62 5.23 5.41
CA GLU A 149 2.73 6.00 6.66
C GLU A 149 3.95 5.67 7.51
N ASN A 150 4.58 4.50 7.40
CA ASN A 150 5.64 4.05 8.31
C ASN A 150 6.87 4.97 8.36
N ALA A 151 7.13 5.69 7.28
CA ALA A 151 8.20 6.69 7.23
C ALA A 151 7.69 8.14 7.37
N LEU A 152 6.40 8.34 7.70
CA LEU A 152 5.75 9.65 7.72
C LEU A 152 5.29 10.04 9.13
N SER A 153 5.71 11.22 9.59
CA SER A 153 5.10 11.83 10.77
C SER A 153 3.62 12.15 10.50
N PRO A 154 2.79 12.35 11.55
CA PRO A 154 1.38 12.71 11.37
C PRO A 154 1.15 13.89 10.43
N LYS A 155 2.03 14.89 10.48
CA LYS A 155 2.00 16.04 9.56
C LYS A 155 2.14 15.60 8.09
N TRP A 156 3.06 14.71 7.80
CA TRP A 156 3.31 14.21 6.44
C TRP A 156 2.21 13.23 5.99
N GLN A 157 1.60 12.49 6.91
CA GLN A 157 0.41 11.69 6.60
C GLN A 157 -0.77 12.57 6.18
N LEU A 158 -0.97 13.73 6.80
CA LEU A 158 -1.97 14.72 6.36
C LEU A 158 -1.66 15.27 4.95
N GLU A 159 -0.39 15.50 4.64
CA GLU A 159 -0.02 15.92 3.27
C GLU A 159 -0.27 14.80 2.24
N LEU A 160 0.06 13.55 2.58
CA LEU A 160 -0.28 12.41 1.73
C LEU A 160 -1.80 12.29 1.53
N LEU A 161 -2.59 12.45 2.59
CA LEU A 161 -4.05 12.46 2.50
C LEU A 161 -4.56 13.52 1.52
N ARG A 162 -3.99 14.74 1.56
CA ARG A 162 -4.31 15.82 0.62
C ARG A 162 -3.95 15.45 -0.82
N LEU A 163 -2.80 14.81 -1.03
CA LEU A 163 -2.39 14.33 -2.35
C LEU A 163 -3.35 13.27 -2.88
N LEU A 164 -3.67 12.26 -2.08
CA LEU A 164 -4.63 11.21 -2.45
C LEU A 164 -5.97 11.83 -2.85
N ARG A 165 -6.50 12.76 -2.04
CA ARG A 165 -7.74 13.47 -2.35
C ARG A 165 -7.65 14.26 -3.67
N ARG A 166 -6.56 15.01 -3.87
CA ARG A 166 -6.36 15.81 -5.11
C ARG A 166 -6.32 14.93 -6.35
N PHE A 167 -5.60 13.83 -6.31
CA PHE A 167 -5.43 12.98 -7.47
C PHE A 167 -6.64 12.06 -7.72
N SER A 168 -7.33 11.60 -6.68
CA SER A 168 -8.52 10.76 -6.83
C SER A 168 -9.66 11.45 -7.58
N HIS A 169 -9.75 12.78 -7.48
CA HIS A 169 -10.78 13.56 -8.21
C HIS A 169 -10.50 13.71 -9.71
N ARG A 170 -9.30 13.33 -10.19
CA ARG A 170 -8.97 13.43 -11.62
C ARG A 170 -9.64 12.34 -12.48
N GLY A 171 -10.00 11.22 -11.87
CA GLY A 171 -10.63 10.10 -12.56
C GLY A 171 -9.71 9.25 -13.45
N ASP A 172 -8.41 9.56 -13.51
CA ASP A 172 -7.42 8.84 -14.32
C ASP A 172 -6.40 8.04 -13.46
N VAL A 173 -6.57 8.05 -12.14
CA VAL A 173 -5.74 7.31 -11.19
C VAL A 173 -6.60 6.47 -10.25
N GLN A 174 -6.07 5.32 -9.86
CA GLN A 174 -6.65 4.47 -8.83
C GLN A 174 -5.58 4.10 -7.82
N PHE A 175 -5.95 4.11 -6.55
CA PHE A 175 -5.08 3.75 -5.43
C PHE A 175 -5.65 2.53 -4.70
N ILE A 176 -4.79 1.55 -4.40
CA ILE A 176 -5.06 0.46 -3.46
C ILE A 176 -3.95 0.52 -2.42
N ILE A 177 -4.30 0.74 -1.16
CA ILE A 177 -3.36 1.11 -0.10
C ILE A 177 -3.56 0.20 1.10
N ALA A 178 -2.56 -0.58 1.48
CA ALA A 178 -2.52 -1.21 2.79
C ALA A 178 -2.01 -0.20 3.81
N THR A 179 -2.75 0.00 4.92
CA THR A 179 -2.42 1.02 5.91
C THR A 179 -2.97 0.69 7.29
N HIS A 180 -2.26 1.18 8.32
CA HIS A 180 -2.67 1.20 9.73
C HIS A 180 -2.99 2.63 10.21
N SER A 181 -2.89 3.63 9.33
CA SER A 181 -3.04 5.04 9.70
C SER A 181 -4.50 5.49 9.80
N PRO A 182 -5.00 5.84 10.99
CA PRO A 182 -6.34 6.42 11.12
C PRO A 182 -6.46 7.77 10.38
N ILE A 183 -5.34 8.45 10.12
CA ILE A 183 -5.31 9.70 9.36
C ILE A 183 -5.64 9.43 7.88
N LEU A 184 -5.01 8.42 7.28
CA LEU A 184 -5.24 8.09 5.88
C LEU A 184 -6.63 7.51 5.67
N LEU A 185 -7.09 6.64 6.59
CA LEU A 185 -8.42 6.03 6.53
C LEU A 185 -9.57 7.04 6.58
N ALA A 186 -9.31 8.26 7.07
CA ALA A 186 -10.32 9.34 7.12
C ALA A 186 -10.61 9.98 5.75
N LEU A 187 -10.03 9.47 4.64
CA LEU A 187 -10.31 9.98 3.30
C LEU A 187 -11.78 9.75 2.94
N PRO A 188 -12.57 10.81 2.65
CA PRO A 188 -13.96 10.66 2.23
C PRO A 188 -14.06 9.87 0.92
N ASP A 189 -15.16 9.13 0.76
CA ASP A 189 -15.50 8.35 -0.46
C ASP A 189 -14.54 7.19 -0.77
N ALA A 190 -13.56 6.92 0.06
CA ALA A 190 -12.72 5.75 -0.06
C ALA A 190 -13.47 4.47 0.36
N ALA A 191 -13.18 3.35 -0.29
CA ALA A 191 -13.60 2.04 0.18
C ALA A 191 -12.57 1.52 1.20
N ILE A 192 -13.03 0.89 2.26
CA ILE A 192 -12.17 0.25 3.26
C ILE A 192 -12.54 -1.23 3.32
N TYR A 193 -11.57 -2.11 3.08
CA TYR A 193 -11.71 -3.57 3.20
C TYR A 193 -10.91 -4.07 4.39
N SER A 194 -11.59 -4.76 5.34
CA SER A 194 -10.96 -5.40 6.49
C SER A 194 -10.59 -6.84 6.18
N PHE A 195 -9.37 -7.19 6.61
CA PHE A 195 -8.77 -8.53 6.56
C PHE A 195 -8.79 -9.23 7.93
N ASP A 196 -9.39 -8.63 8.95
CA ASP A 196 -9.42 -9.21 10.29
C ASP A 196 -10.34 -10.42 10.39
N GLU A 197 -11.33 -10.50 9.49
CA GLU A 197 -12.25 -11.64 9.38
C GLU A 197 -12.34 -12.14 7.94
N ALA A 198 -12.68 -13.39 7.77
CA ALA A 198 -12.89 -14.00 6.47
C ALA A 198 -14.38 -14.33 6.23
N PRO A 199 -14.93 -14.00 5.06
CA PRO A 199 -14.28 -13.34 3.91
C PRO A 199 -13.93 -11.87 4.16
N ILE A 200 -13.02 -11.32 3.36
CA ILE A 200 -12.72 -9.88 3.35
C ILE A 200 -14.00 -9.10 3.13
N ARG A 201 -14.26 -8.12 3.99
CA ARG A 201 -15.50 -7.33 3.93
C ARG A 201 -15.24 -5.84 3.92
N ARG A 202 -16.17 -5.11 3.32
CA ARG A 202 -16.18 -3.64 3.37
C ARG A 202 -16.68 -3.17 4.74
N VAL A 203 -15.99 -2.17 5.30
CA VAL A 203 -16.33 -1.54 6.58
C VAL A 203 -16.37 -0.01 6.43
N THR A 204 -17.02 0.68 7.38
CA THR A 204 -16.95 2.15 7.47
C THR A 204 -15.73 2.59 8.26
N TYR A 205 -15.31 3.83 8.12
CA TYR A 205 -14.18 4.39 8.88
C TYR A 205 -14.39 4.27 10.39
N GLU A 206 -15.60 4.64 10.85
CA GLU A 206 -15.97 4.63 12.26
C GLU A 206 -16.04 3.23 12.85
N ASP A 207 -16.19 2.20 12.01
CA ASP A 207 -16.24 0.81 12.44
C ASP A 207 -14.84 0.16 12.55
N THR A 208 -13.80 0.86 12.08
CA THR A 208 -12.43 0.35 12.19
C THR A 208 -11.93 0.45 13.63
N ASP A 209 -11.18 -0.55 14.09
CA ASP A 209 -10.50 -0.51 15.39
C ASP A 209 -9.48 0.63 15.46
N TYR A 210 -8.84 0.97 14.33
CA TYR A 210 -7.94 2.11 14.23
C TYR A 210 -8.62 3.41 14.66
N TYR A 211 -9.81 3.70 14.14
CA TYR A 211 -10.57 4.89 14.55
C TYR A 211 -11.02 4.80 16.01
N ARG A 212 -11.63 3.68 16.40
CA ARG A 212 -12.22 3.50 17.73
C ARG A 212 -11.19 3.60 18.85
N ILE A 213 -10.06 2.86 18.71
CA ILE A 213 -9.00 2.83 19.71
C ILE A 213 -8.32 4.19 19.83
N TYR A 214 -7.90 4.79 18.70
CA TYR A 214 -7.26 6.11 18.75
C TYR A 214 -8.19 7.19 19.31
N ARG A 215 -9.45 7.21 18.90
CA ARG A 215 -10.43 8.16 19.42
C ARG A 215 -10.63 8.01 20.93
N ASP A 216 -10.83 6.77 21.40
CA ASP A 216 -11.05 6.53 22.83
C ASP A 216 -9.79 6.84 23.64
N PHE A 217 -8.62 6.40 23.19
CA PHE A 217 -7.35 6.71 23.85
C PHE A 217 -7.07 8.21 23.96
N LEU A 218 -7.24 8.96 22.88
CA LEU A 218 -6.98 10.40 22.88
C LEU A 218 -7.95 11.18 23.78
N ASN A 219 -9.20 10.73 23.90
CA ASN A 219 -10.20 11.37 24.74
C ASN A 219 -10.17 10.88 26.20
N ASN A 220 -9.71 9.66 26.45
CA ASN A 220 -9.79 8.99 27.76
C ASN A 220 -8.45 8.33 28.14
N ARG A 221 -7.34 9.04 27.96
CA ARG A 221 -5.99 8.50 28.14
C ARG A 221 -5.77 7.81 29.49
N GLU A 222 -6.32 8.39 30.57
CA GLU A 222 -6.18 7.89 31.95
C GLU A 222 -6.75 6.47 32.12
N LYS A 223 -7.83 6.14 31.38
CA LYS A 223 -8.41 4.78 31.35
C LYS A 223 -7.40 3.69 30.96
N TYR A 224 -6.44 4.04 30.12
CA TYR A 224 -5.43 3.09 29.58
C TYR A 224 -4.12 3.08 30.35
N LEU A 225 -3.85 4.10 31.14
CA LEU A 225 -2.60 4.22 31.90
C LEU A 225 -2.71 3.63 33.31
N GLY A 226 -3.90 3.15 33.73
CA GLY A 226 -4.12 2.64 35.06
C GLY A 226 -3.94 3.79 36.05
N GLY A 227 -4.99 4.49 36.43
CA GLY A 227 -4.94 5.35 37.61
C GLY A 227 -4.71 4.47 38.85
N GLU A 228 -3.62 4.72 39.60
CA GLU A 228 -3.45 4.22 40.95
C GLU A 228 -4.59 4.74 41.85
#